data_5d81333f0b43c914737c48ecf0c4b954
#
_entry.id   5d81333f0b43c914737c48ecf0c4b954
#
_cell.length_a   1.000
_cell.length_b   1.000
_cell.length_c   1.000
_cell.angle_alpha   90.00
_cell.angle_beta   90.00
_cell.angle_gamma   90.00
#
_symmetry.space_group_name_H-M   'P 1'
#
loop_
_entity.id
_entity.type
_entity.pdbx_description
1 polymer ?
#
loop_
_entity_poly.entity_id
_entity_poly.type
_entity_poly.pdbx_seq_one_letter_code
_entity_poly.pdbx_strand_id
1 'polypeptide(L)'
;MDWNVVAQYLPLFEKAAWLTLRLGLAGIALAIVIGLVCALVQYYKVPVLRRVVGFYIQLSRNTPLLVQLFFIYYGLPKIGIRTDAAVCGIAGLAFLGGSYMAEVFRSGLESIEPIQTESAYSLAMDRMQTMRYVILPQAMSTSVPAFVANVIFLLKETSVFSAISLMDLMFTAKDLIGLYYKTTESLFLLVVFYLLILLPVSLLGSLLERRLRYAGFGA
;
A
#
# COMPACT_ATOMS: atom_id res chain seq x y z
N MET A 1 -10.29 -14.02 -30.32
CA MET A 1 -9.83 -14.56 -29.02
C MET A 1 -9.92 -16.09 -29.09
N ASP A 2 -8.83 -16.76 -28.81
CA ASP A 2 -8.74 -18.23 -28.82
C ASP A 2 -8.82 -18.78 -27.41
N TRP A 3 -9.90 -19.47 -27.06
CA TRP A 3 -10.13 -20.00 -25.72
C TRP A 3 -9.17 -21.15 -25.34
N ASN A 4 -8.62 -21.86 -26.32
CA ASN A 4 -7.62 -22.89 -26.07
C ASN A 4 -6.32 -22.25 -25.55
N VAL A 5 -5.95 -21.12 -26.14
CA VAL A 5 -4.79 -20.32 -25.70
C VAL A 5 -5.00 -19.76 -24.29
N VAL A 6 -6.21 -19.26 -23.99
CA VAL A 6 -6.57 -18.79 -22.64
C VAL A 6 -6.41 -19.92 -21.64
N ALA A 7 -6.96 -21.10 -21.92
CA ALA A 7 -6.86 -22.26 -21.03
C ALA A 7 -5.40 -22.74 -20.85
N GLN A 8 -4.60 -22.69 -21.90
CA GLN A 8 -3.18 -23.07 -21.86
C GLN A 8 -2.35 -22.17 -20.95
N TYR A 9 -2.62 -20.85 -20.93
CA TYR A 9 -1.85 -19.86 -20.16
C TYR A 9 -2.39 -19.61 -18.77
N LEU A 10 -3.60 -20.08 -18.45
CA LEU A 10 -4.23 -19.92 -17.14
C LEU A 10 -3.31 -20.30 -15.97
N PRO A 11 -2.62 -21.47 -15.96
CA PRO A 11 -1.74 -21.84 -14.85
C PRO A 11 -0.54 -20.91 -14.64
N LEU A 12 -0.07 -20.24 -15.72
CA LEU A 12 1.01 -19.26 -15.61
C LEU A 12 0.52 -18.00 -14.91
N PHE A 13 -0.68 -17.53 -15.27
CA PHE A 13 -1.30 -16.37 -14.62
C PHE A 13 -1.67 -16.65 -13.17
N GLU A 14 -2.09 -17.87 -12.82
CA GLU A 14 -2.32 -18.27 -11.42
C GLU A 14 -1.05 -18.16 -10.57
N LYS A 15 0.08 -18.67 -11.06
CA LYS A 15 1.38 -18.54 -10.38
C LYS A 15 1.81 -17.09 -10.25
N ALA A 16 1.67 -16.31 -11.32
CA ALA A 16 2.01 -14.89 -11.33
C ALA A 16 1.11 -14.10 -10.39
N ALA A 17 -0.20 -14.37 -10.34
CA ALA A 17 -1.14 -13.74 -9.42
C ALA A 17 -0.79 -14.01 -7.95
N TRP A 18 -0.42 -15.26 -7.63
CA TRP A 18 0.03 -15.62 -6.30
C TRP A 18 1.29 -14.87 -5.89
N LEU A 19 2.26 -14.75 -6.79
CA LEU A 19 3.48 -13.98 -6.56
C LEU A 19 3.17 -12.50 -6.35
N THR A 20 2.36 -11.91 -7.23
CA THR A 20 1.89 -10.51 -7.14
C THR A 20 1.23 -10.24 -5.79
N LEU A 21 0.31 -11.11 -5.39
CA LEU A 21 -0.42 -10.96 -4.13
C LEU A 21 0.51 -11.10 -2.92
N ARG A 22 1.36 -12.11 -2.89
CA ARG A 22 2.30 -12.36 -1.79
C ARG A 22 3.28 -11.20 -1.59
N LEU A 23 3.91 -10.71 -2.66
CA LEU A 23 4.86 -9.61 -2.59
C LEU A 23 4.15 -8.29 -2.27
N GLY A 24 2.98 -8.05 -2.89
CA GLY A 24 2.16 -6.88 -2.63
C GLY A 24 1.73 -6.79 -1.16
N LEU A 25 1.20 -7.88 -0.60
CA LEU A 25 0.78 -7.93 0.81
C LEU A 25 1.96 -7.75 1.77
N ALA A 26 3.13 -8.35 1.47
CA ALA A 26 4.32 -8.15 2.28
C ALA A 26 4.79 -6.69 2.29
N GLY A 27 4.85 -6.06 1.11
CA GLY A 27 5.20 -4.65 0.98
C GLY A 27 4.20 -3.72 1.67
N ILE A 28 2.90 -3.99 1.53
CA ILE A 28 1.83 -3.21 2.19
C ILE A 28 1.89 -3.38 3.71
N ALA A 29 2.13 -4.58 4.23
CA ALA A 29 2.26 -4.79 5.67
C ALA A 29 3.42 -3.97 6.26
N LEU A 30 4.57 -3.96 5.59
CA LEU A 30 5.69 -3.10 5.98
C LEU A 30 5.36 -1.60 5.83
N ALA A 31 4.66 -1.22 4.76
CA ALA A 31 4.22 0.16 4.55
C ALA A 31 3.32 0.66 5.68
N ILE A 32 2.40 -0.17 6.18
CA ILE A 32 1.54 0.15 7.32
C ILE A 32 2.37 0.43 8.57
N VAL A 33 3.35 -0.44 8.87
CA VAL A 33 4.23 -0.27 10.04
C VAL A 33 5.06 1.02 9.93
N ILE A 34 5.72 1.23 8.78
CA ILE A 34 6.51 2.44 8.51
C ILE A 34 5.63 3.69 8.61
N GLY A 35 4.45 3.64 7.97
CA GLY A 35 3.50 4.75 7.97
C GLY A 35 3.02 5.11 9.36
N LEU A 36 2.69 4.12 10.20
CA LEU A 36 2.27 4.35 11.57
C LEU A 36 3.37 5.02 12.40
N VAL A 37 4.61 4.51 12.32
CA VAL A 37 5.76 5.11 13.02
C VAL A 37 5.98 6.56 12.56
N CYS A 38 5.96 6.81 11.26
CA CYS A 38 6.12 8.15 10.70
C CYS A 38 5.00 9.10 11.14
N ALA A 39 3.75 8.64 11.13
CA ALA A 39 2.60 9.43 11.57
C ALA A 39 2.72 9.83 13.05
N LEU A 40 3.10 8.89 13.92
CA LEU A 40 3.31 9.18 15.33
C LEU A 40 4.44 10.19 15.56
N VAL A 41 5.57 10.06 14.85
CA VAL A 41 6.67 11.02 14.90
C VAL A 41 6.22 12.43 14.50
N GLN A 42 5.40 12.53 13.45
CA GLN A 42 4.84 13.80 12.98
C GLN A 42 3.82 14.38 13.96
N TYR A 43 2.91 13.56 14.45
CA TYR A 43 1.84 13.95 15.38
C TYR A 43 2.38 14.45 16.71
N TYR A 44 3.32 13.71 17.33
CA TYR A 44 3.96 14.12 18.58
C TYR A 44 5.06 15.17 18.41
N LYS A 45 5.31 15.64 17.17
CA LYS A 45 6.28 16.68 16.85
C LYS A 45 7.68 16.38 17.41
N VAL A 46 8.13 15.10 17.33
CA VAL A 46 9.41 14.68 17.89
C VAL A 46 10.56 15.48 17.25
N PRO A 47 11.36 16.21 18.04
CA PRO A 47 12.41 17.08 17.51
C PRO A 47 13.38 16.30 16.61
N VAL A 48 13.92 16.93 15.57
CA VAL A 48 14.83 16.35 14.57
C VAL A 48 14.16 15.26 13.70
N LEU A 49 13.61 14.20 14.33
CA LEU A 49 12.94 13.08 13.61
C LEU A 49 11.79 13.58 12.73
N ARG A 50 11.02 14.55 13.18
CA ARG A 50 9.94 15.14 12.37
C ARG A 50 10.45 15.71 11.04
N ARG A 51 11.64 16.35 11.04
CA ARG A 51 12.23 16.89 9.81
C ARG A 51 12.69 15.77 8.87
N VAL A 52 13.33 14.74 9.41
CA VAL A 52 13.82 13.58 8.65
C VAL A 52 12.64 12.83 8.03
N VAL A 53 11.61 12.54 8.82
CA VAL A 53 10.39 11.88 8.34
C VAL A 53 9.67 12.76 7.31
N GLY A 54 9.60 14.07 7.52
CA GLY A 54 9.02 14.99 6.55
C GLY A 54 9.76 14.97 5.21
N PHE A 55 11.09 14.96 5.23
CA PHE A 55 11.91 14.83 4.02
C PHE A 55 11.68 13.48 3.32
N TYR A 56 11.66 12.37 4.07
CA TYR A 56 11.33 11.04 3.53
C TYR A 56 9.98 11.03 2.83
N ILE A 57 8.93 11.54 3.49
CA ILE A 57 7.57 11.56 2.93
C ILE A 57 7.55 12.37 1.61
N GLN A 58 8.17 13.55 1.59
CA GLN A 58 8.23 14.37 0.39
C GLN A 58 9.03 13.70 -0.73
N LEU A 59 10.20 13.15 -0.42
CA LEU A 59 11.03 12.44 -1.39
C LEU A 59 10.28 11.24 -2.00
N SER A 60 9.72 10.41 -1.15
CA SER A 60 9.04 9.17 -1.56
C SER A 60 7.81 9.44 -2.42
N ARG A 61 6.94 10.37 -2.00
CA ARG A 61 5.69 10.68 -2.74
C ARG A 61 5.91 11.43 -4.05
N ASN A 62 7.02 12.15 -4.19
CA ASN A 62 7.35 12.88 -5.40
C ASN A 62 8.28 12.11 -6.35
N THR A 63 8.58 10.84 -6.04
CA THR A 63 9.39 9.97 -6.91
C THR A 63 8.56 8.75 -7.33
N PRO A 64 8.44 8.44 -8.64
CA PRO A 64 7.71 7.27 -9.11
C PRO A 64 8.30 5.97 -8.55
N LEU A 65 7.46 4.97 -8.24
CA LEU A 65 7.92 3.66 -7.77
C LEU A 65 8.91 3.00 -8.74
N LEU A 66 8.69 3.12 -10.03
CA LEU A 66 9.61 2.59 -11.05
C LEU A 66 11.03 3.11 -10.87
N VAL A 67 11.18 4.41 -10.61
CA VAL A 67 12.50 5.05 -10.41
C VAL A 67 13.14 4.54 -9.12
N GLN A 68 12.35 4.43 -8.05
CA GLN A 68 12.82 3.88 -6.77
C GLN A 68 13.30 2.43 -6.93
N LEU A 69 12.53 1.60 -7.64
CA LEU A 69 12.90 0.20 -7.93
C LEU A 69 14.18 0.10 -8.77
N PHE A 70 14.33 0.94 -9.79
CA PHE A 70 15.55 0.97 -10.60
C PHE A 70 16.75 1.35 -9.75
N PHE A 71 16.63 2.33 -8.86
CA PHE A 71 17.69 2.70 -7.95
C PHE A 71 18.06 1.54 -7.00
N ILE A 72 17.08 0.86 -6.42
CA ILE A 72 17.32 -0.26 -5.50
C ILE A 72 17.91 -1.44 -6.26
N TYR A 73 17.31 -1.85 -7.38
CA TYR A 73 17.67 -3.08 -8.08
C TYR A 73 18.95 -2.95 -8.92
N TYR A 74 19.15 -1.84 -9.61
CA TYR A 74 20.32 -1.62 -10.47
C TYR A 74 21.39 -0.71 -9.85
N GLY A 75 21.00 0.21 -8.97
CA GLY A 75 21.89 1.18 -8.34
C GLY A 75 22.66 0.59 -7.15
N LEU A 76 21.99 -0.02 -6.18
CA LEU A 76 22.64 -0.56 -4.99
C LEU A 76 23.72 -1.62 -5.25
N PRO A 77 23.60 -2.51 -6.25
CA PRO A 77 24.67 -3.43 -6.60
C PRO A 77 25.98 -2.76 -6.99
N LYS A 78 25.94 -1.52 -7.51
CA LYS A 78 27.14 -0.76 -7.88
C LYS A 78 28.00 -0.36 -6.67
N ILE A 79 27.38 -0.29 -5.49
CA ILE A 79 28.06 -0.02 -4.22
C ILE A 79 28.21 -1.28 -3.35
N GLY A 80 28.05 -2.47 -3.96
CA GLY A 80 28.28 -3.76 -3.31
C GLY A 80 27.07 -4.37 -2.57
N ILE A 81 25.91 -3.70 -2.55
CA ILE A 81 24.69 -4.19 -1.89
C ILE A 81 23.85 -4.93 -2.93
N ARG A 82 23.91 -6.27 -2.91
CA ARG A 82 23.13 -7.13 -3.81
C ARG A 82 21.98 -7.80 -3.05
N THR A 83 20.76 -7.62 -3.57
CA THR A 83 19.55 -8.26 -3.06
C THR A 83 18.79 -8.90 -4.21
N ASP A 84 17.92 -9.86 -3.93
CA ASP A 84 17.07 -10.42 -4.96
C ASP A 84 15.94 -9.45 -5.38
N ALA A 85 15.33 -9.71 -6.54
CA ALA A 85 14.28 -8.88 -7.08
C ALA A 85 13.04 -8.81 -6.15
N ALA A 86 12.72 -9.89 -5.43
CA ALA A 86 11.56 -9.92 -4.53
C ALA A 86 11.78 -9.00 -3.33
N VAL A 87 12.98 -9.01 -2.74
CA VAL A 87 13.34 -8.07 -1.67
C VAL A 87 13.33 -6.63 -2.16
N CYS A 88 13.86 -6.37 -3.37
CA CYS A 88 13.81 -5.03 -3.98
C CYS A 88 12.37 -4.56 -4.20
N GLY A 89 11.49 -5.42 -4.71
CA GLY A 89 10.07 -5.13 -4.91
C GLY A 89 9.34 -4.80 -3.61
N ILE A 90 9.52 -5.64 -2.58
CA ILE A 90 8.94 -5.41 -1.25
C ILE A 90 9.46 -4.11 -0.64
N ALA A 91 10.78 -3.89 -0.69
CA ALA A 91 11.40 -2.69 -0.11
C ALA A 91 10.94 -1.40 -0.80
N GLY A 92 10.89 -1.38 -2.14
CA GLY A 92 10.39 -0.24 -2.91
C GLY A 92 8.92 0.06 -2.62
N LEU A 93 8.07 -0.99 -2.60
CA LEU A 93 6.66 -0.83 -2.29
C LEU A 93 6.44 -0.38 -0.84
N ALA A 94 7.24 -0.88 0.11
CA ALA A 94 7.20 -0.47 1.52
C ALA A 94 7.68 0.98 1.69
N PHE A 95 8.71 1.39 0.96
CA PHE A 95 9.21 2.75 0.99
C PHE A 95 8.19 3.75 0.44
N LEU A 96 7.60 3.47 -0.73
CA LEU A 96 6.53 4.30 -1.29
C LEU A 96 5.29 4.27 -0.41
N GLY A 97 4.80 3.07 -0.10
CA GLY A 97 3.56 2.88 0.66
C GLY A 97 3.63 3.45 2.06
N GLY A 98 4.80 3.36 2.73
CA GLY A 98 5.01 3.94 4.05
C GLY A 98 4.78 5.44 4.10
N SER A 99 5.17 6.16 3.07
CA SER A 99 4.95 7.61 2.97
C SER A 99 3.47 7.96 2.79
N TYR A 100 2.73 7.19 1.99
CA TYR A 100 1.28 7.37 1.80
C TYR A 100 0.51 7.00 3.08
N MET A 101 0.85 5.88 3.72
CA MET A 101 0.23 5.46 4.98
C MET A 101 0.51 6.44 6.12
N ALA A 102 1.71 7.06 6.14
CA ALA A 102 2.04 8.12 7.11
C ALA A 102 1.08 9.30 7.02
N GLU A 103 0.78 9.76 5.81
CA GLU A 103 -0.18 10.85 5.60
C GLU A 103 -1.61 10.46 5.98
N VAL A 104 -2.03 9.23 5.65
CA VAL A 104 -3.36 8.72 6.02
C VAL A 104 -3.53 8.72 7.54
N PHE A 105 -2.59 8.13 8.28
CA PHE A 105 -2.69 8.06 9.73
C PHE A 105 -2.54 9.44 10.39
N ARG A 106 -1.63 10.28 9.89
CA ARG A 106 -1.47 11.65 10.39
C ARG A 106 -2.74 12.47 10.18
N SER A 107 -3.29 12.44 8.96
CA SER A 107 -4.53 13.16 8.64
C SER A 107 -5.71 12.71 9.50
N GLY A 108 -5.83 11.40 9.75
CA GLY A 108 -6.86 10.87 10.65
C GLY A 108 -6.70 11.36 12.10
N LEU A 109 -5.47 11.38 12.62
CA LEU A 109 -5.22 11.91 13.96
C LEU A 109 -5.46 13.43 14.06
N GLU A 110 -5.07 14.18 13.03
CA GLU A 110 -5.24 15.64 12.98
C GLU A 110 -6.68 16.08 12.67
N SER A 111 -7.54 15.18 12.18
CA SER A 111 -8.96 15.48 11.91
C SER A 111 -9.81 15.55 13.18
N ILE A 112 -9.29 15.09 14.33
CA ILE A 112 -10.02 15.11 15.58
C ILE A 112 -9.99 16.52 16.18
N GLU A 113 -11.17 17.07 16.41
CA GLU A 113 -11.30 18.43 16.95
C GLU A 113 -10.71 18.53 18.36
N PRO A 114 -10.00 19.64 18.69
CA PRO A 114 -9.40 19.85 20.02
C PRO A 114 -10.39 19.70 21.17
N ILE A 115 -11.66 20.05 20.96
CA ILE A 115 -12.72 19.95 21.97
C ILE A 115 -12.90 18.50 22.47
N GLN A 116 -12.62 17.48 21.67
CA GLN A 116 -12.68 16.07 22.07
C GLN A 116 -11.61 15.78 23.14
N THR A 117 -10.42 16.33 22.97
CA THR A 117 -9.32 16.21 23.93
C THR A 117 -9.61 16.97 25.23
N GLU A 118 -10.13 18.21 25.09
CA GLU A 118 -10.50 19.05 26.25
C GLU A 118 -11.62 18.42 27.06
N SER A 119 -12.63 17.87 26.39
CA SER A 119 -13.74 17.15 27.05
C SER A 119 -13.24 15.92 27.81
N ALA A 120 -12.33 15.15 27.22
CA ALA A 120 -11.73 13.98 27.87
C ALA A 120 -10.96 14.38 29.15
N TYR A 121 -10.18 15.46 29.08
CA TYR A 121 -9.46 15.98 30.26
C TYR A 121 -10.41 16.51 31.34
N SER A 122 -11.55 17.09 30.96
CA SER A 122 -12.57 17.53 31.90
C SER A 122 -13.22 16.36 32.65
N LEU A 123 -13.18 15.15 32.05
CA LEU A 123 -13.60 13.89 32.69
C LEU A 123 -12.43 13.22 33.47
N ALA A 124 -11.36 13.96 33.77
CA ALA A 124 -10.16 13.49 34.45
C ALA A 124 -9.43 12.32 33.75
N MET A 125 -9.61 12.14 32.43
CA MET A 125 -8.84 11.17 31.66
C MET A 125 -7.39 11.63 31.51
N ASP A 126 -6.46 10.70 31.68
CA ASP A 126 -5.06 10.95 31.38
C ASP A 126 -4.77 10.93 29.87
N ARG A 127 -3.54 11.28 29.46
CA ARG A 127 -3.16 11.34 28.03
C ARG A 127 -3.30 10.00 27.32
N MET A 128 -2.98 8.90 27.99
CA MET A 128 -3.05 7.57 27.39
C MET A 128 -4.52 7.11 27.25
N GLN A 129 -5.34 7.38 28.26
CA GLN A 129 -6.76 7.12 28.23
C GLN A 129 -7.45 7.94 27.14
N THR A 130 -7.16 9.23 27.05
CA THR A 130 -7.67 10.13 26.00
C THR A 130 -7.28 9.61 24.61
N MET A 131 -6.00 9.26 24.40
CA MET A 131 -5.54 8.69 23.12
C MET A 131 -6.27 7.40 22.79
N ARG A 132 -6.34 6.45 23.74
CA ARG A 132 -6.85 5.11 23.49
C ARG A 132 -8.37 5.05 23.33
N TYR A 133 -9.10 5.82 24.13
CA TYR A 133 -10.57 5.70 24.22
C TYR A 133 -11.33 6.78 23.45
N VAL A 134 -10.70 7.93 23.15
CA VAL A 134 -11.34 9.05 22.48
C VAL A 134 -10.74 9.31 21.10
N ILE A 135 -9.42 9.57 21.01
CA ILE A 135 -8.79 10.01 19.77
C ILE A 135 -8.62 8.86 18.79
N LEU A 136 -8.01 7.76 19.21
CA LEU A 136 -7.65 6.65 18.30
C LEU A 136 -8.86 6.01 17.62
N PRO A 137 -9.99 5.71 18.31
CA PRO A 137 -11.17 5.15 17.64
C PRO A 137 -11.76 6.07 16.58
N GLN A 138 -11.82 7.37 16.85
CA GLN A 138 -12.31 8.37 15.91
C GLN A 138 -11.35 8.55 14.73
N ALA A 139 -10.03 8.67 15.00
CA ALA A 139 -9.01 8.78 13.98
C ALA A 139 -8.97 7.56 13.05
N MET A 140 -9.17 6.35 13.58
CA MET A 140 -9.28 5.14 12.76
C MET A 140 -10.50 5.20 11.85
N SER A 141 -11.66 5.58 12.35
CA SER A 141 -12.89 5.70 11.57
C SER A 141 -12.72 6.68 10.40
N THR A 142 -12.10 7.83 10.64
CA THR A 142 -11.88 8.85 9.59
C THR A 142 -10.78 8.46 8.60
N SER A 143 -9.78 7.66 9.03
CA SER A 143 -8.67 7.22 8.17
C SER A 143 -9.03 6.08 7.22
N VAL A 144 -10.02 5.25 7.54
CA VAL A 144 -10.29 3.99 6.83
C VAL A 144 -10.55 4.17 5.33
N PRO A 145 -11.34 5.15 4.85
CA PRO A 145 -11.53 5.31 3.41
C PRO A 145 -10.22 5.56 2.66
N ALA A 146 -9.38 6.46 3.19
CA ALA A 146 -8.08 6.77 2.59
C ALA A 146 -7.10 5.57 2.72
N PHE A 147 -7.15 4.83 3.82
CA PHE A 147 -6.38 3.60 4.02
C PHE A 147 -6.72 2.54 2.96
N VAL A 148 -8.00 2.25 2.76
CA VAL A 148 -8.47 1.28 1.74
C VAL A 148 -8.06 1.72 0.34
N ALA A 149 -8.24 2.99 0.00
CA ALA A 149 -7.83 3.54 -1.28
C ALA A 149 -6.32 3.36 -1.54
N ASN A 150 -5.49 3.58 -0.51
CA ASN A 150 -4.04 3.39 -0.62
C ASN A 150 -3.63 1.92 -0.69
N VAL A 151 -4.32 1.00 -0.01
CA VAL A 151 -4.08 -0.45 -0.16
C VAL A 151 -4.35 -0.88 -1.61
N ILE A 152 -5.47 -0.45 -2.19
CA ILE A 152 -5.81 -0.74 -3.59
C ILE A 152 -4.79 -0.10 -4.55
N PHE A 153 -4.37 1.14 -4.28
CA PHE A 153 -3.33 1.82 -5.04
C PHE A 153 -2.02 1.01 -5.03
N LEU A 154 -1.53 0.62 -3.87
CA LEU A 154 -0.28 -0.13 -3.72
C LEU A 154 -0.35 -1.52 -4.38
N LEU A 155 -1.50 -2.20 -4.34
CA LEU A 155 -1.69 -3.45 -5.09
C LEU A 155 -1.59 -3.24 -6.60
N LYS A 156 -2.08 -2.13 -7.13
CA LYS A 156 -1.91 -1.78 -8.56
C LYS A 156 -0.47 -1.43 -8.90
N GLU A 157 0.24 -0.76 -7.99
CA GLU A 157 1.65 -0.42 -8.15
C GLU A 157 2.57 -1.65 -8.27
N THR A 158 2.14 -2.83 -7.79
CA THR A 158 2.92 -4.08 -8.01
C THR A 158 3.16 -4.39 -9.49
N SER A 159 2.34 -3.88 -10.41
CA SER A 159 2.54 -4.02 -11.86
C SER A 159 3.91 -3.53 -12.36
N VAL A 160 4.50 -2.60 -11.62
CA VAL A 160 5.84 -2.05 -11.91
C VAL A 160 6.96 -3.05 -11.61
N PHE A 161 6.71 -4.11 -10.82
CA PHE A 161 7.68 -5.15 -10.51
C PHE A 161 8.19 -5.88 -11.76
N SER A 162 7.39 -5.91 -12.83
CA SER A 162 7.79 -6.43 -14.13
C SER A 162 9.06 -5.77 -14.68
N ALA A 163 9.38 -4.54 -14.25
CA ALA A 163 10.54 -3.80 -14.71
C ALA A 163 11.88 -4.24 -14.05
N ILE A 164 11.78 -5.00 -12.95
CA ILE A 164 12.94 -5.59 -12.25
C ILE A 164 12.95 -7.12 -12.35
N SER A 165 12.42 -7.66 -13.46
CA SER A 165 12.42 -9.08 -13.80
C SER A 165 11.67 -9.99 -12.80
N LEU A 166 10.73 -9.46 -12.01
CA LEU A 166 9.80 -10.28 -11.24
C LEU A 166 8.73 -10.82 -12.17
N MET A 167 8.50 -12.14 -12.11
CA MET A 167 7.49 -12.83 -12.92
C MET A 167 6.08 -12.64 -12.34
N ASP A 168 5.68 -11.39 -12.14
CA ASP A 168 4.35 -10.97 -11.72
C ASP A 168 3.33 -11.04 -12.87
N LEU A 169 2.09 -10.63 -12.62
CA LEU A 169 1.02 -10.63 -13.64
C LEU A 169 1.39 -9.80 -14.86
N MET A 170 1.97 -8.62 -14.68
CA MET A 170 2.34 -7.75 -15.79
C MET A 170 3.52 -8.32 -16.59
N PHE A 171 4.53 -8.88 -15.91
CA PHE A 171 5.66 -9.55 -16.55
C PHE A 171 5.16 -10.71 -17.42
N THR A 172 4.33 -11.59 -16.85
CA THR A 172 3.77 -12.75 -17.57
C THR A 172 3.00 -12.35 -18.82
N ALA A 173 2.16 -11.31 -18.72
CA ALA A 173 1.44 -10.80 -19.88
C ALA A 173 2.38 -10.25 -20.96
N LYS A 174 3.37 -9.42 -20.56
CA LYS A 174 4.36 -8.86 -21.50
C LYS A 174 5.20 -9.93 -22.18
N ASP A 175 5.60 -10.96 -21.44
CA ASP A 175 6.40 -12.07 -21.96
C ASP A 175 5.63 -12.85 -23.03
N LEU A 176 4.37 -13.20 -22.74
CA LEU A 176 3.51 -13.91 -23.72
C LEU A 176 3.19 -13.06 -24.95
N ILE A 177 3.01 -11.75 -24.79
CA ILE A 177 2.85 -10.83 -25.93
C ILE A 177 4.12 -10.78 -26.76
N GLY A 178 5.28 -10.66 -26.12
CA GLY A 178 6.56 -10.52 -26.81
C GLY A 178 7.03 -11.79 -27.51
N LEU A 179 6.82 -12.97 -26.90
CA LEU A 179 7.29 -14.24 -27.45
C LEU A 179 6.31 -14.91 -28.42
N TYR A 180 5.01 -14.84 -28.12
CA TYR A 180 4.00 -15.61 -28.84
C TYR A 180 2.98 -14.75 -29.60
N TYR A 181 3.07 -13.42 -29.52
CA TYR A 181 2.17 -12.47 -30.18
C TYR A 181 0.69 -12.65 -29.80
N LYS A 182 0.41 -13.22 -28.61
CA LYS A 182 -0.95 -13.48 -28.10
C LYS A 182 -1.47 -12.30 -27.27
N THR A 183 -1.54 -11.14 -27.90
CA THR A 183 -1.86 -9.87 -27.20
C THR A 183 -3.25 -9.88 -26.57
N THR A 184 -4.28 -10.26 -27.33
CA THR A 184 -5.68 -10.21 -26.87
C THR A 184 -5.92 -11.15 -25.69
N GLU A 185 -5.44 -12.39 -25.77
CA GLU A 185 -5.59 -13.42 -24.74
C GLU A 185 -4.82 -13.04 -23.48
N SER A 186 -3.59 -12.54 -23.64
CA SER A 186 -2.75 -12.13 -22.51
C SER A 186 -3.31 -10.91 -21.78
N LEU A 187 -3.79 -9.89 -22.50
CA LEU A 187 -4.44 -8.73 -21.90
C LEU A 187 -5.77 -9.10 -21.23
N PHE A 188 -6.55 -9.99 -21.83
CA PHE A 188 -7.78 -10.49 -21.21
C PHE A 188 -7.48 -11.16 -19.86
N LEU A 189 -6.54 -12.11 -19.83
CA LEU A 189 -6.13 -12.78 -18.59
C LEU A 189 -5.59 -11.78 -17.57
N LEU A 190 -4.75 -10.83 -17.99
CA LEU A 190 -4.22 -9.79 -17.12
C LEU A 190 -5.33 -9.00 -16.41
N VAL A 191 -6.32 -8.53 -17.17
CA VAL A 191 -7.46 -7.78 -16.64
C VAL A 191 -8.28 -8.65 -15.67
N VAL A 192 -8.59 -9.89 -16.07
CA VAL A 192 -9.37 -10.83 -15.24
C VAL A 192 -8.66 -11.06 -13.89
N PHE A 193 -7.35 -11.36 -13.90
CA PHE A 193 -6.61 -11.63 -12.67
C PHE A 193 -6.45 -10.40 -11.78
N TYR A 194 -6.25 -9.21 -12.36
CA TYR A 194 -6.27 -7.97 -11.55
C TYR A 194 -7.65 -7.72 -10.93
N LEU A 195 -8.73 -7.95 -11.67
CA LEU A 195 -10.08 -7.85 -11.12
C LEU A 195 -10.32 -8.87 -9.98
N LEU A 196 -9.88 -10.11 -10.16
CA LEU A 196 -9.99 -11.16 -9.13
C LEU A 196 -9.24 -10.81 -7.85
N ILE A 197 -8.13 -10.06 -7.93
CA ILE A 197 -7.38 -9.59 -6.76
C ILE A 197 -8.02 -8.33 -6.18
N LEU A 198 -8.33 -7.34 -6.99
CA LEU A 198 -8.69 -6.00 -6.52
C LEU A 198 -10.16 -5.88 -6.12
N LEU A 199 -11.10 -6.59 -6.80
CA LEU A 199 -12.52 -6.52 -6.43
C LEU A 199 -12.81 -7.03 -5.00
N PRO A 200 -12.29 -8.19 -4.57
CA PRO A 200 -12.48 -8.62 -3.17
C PRO A 200 -11.92 -7.61 -2.17
N VAL A 201 -10.73 -7.05 -2.44
CA VAL A 201 -10.12 -6.03 -1.57
C VAL A 201 -11.00 -4.78 -1.50
N SER A 202 -11.52 -4.31 -2.64
CA SER A 202 -12.41 -3.15 -2.69
C SER A 202 -13.74 -3.39 -1.97
N LEU A 203 -14.34 -4.58 -2.15
CA LEU A 203 -15.58 -4.96 -1.45
C LEU A 203 -15.38 -5.07 0.07
N LEU A 204 -14.31 -5.74 0.50
CA LEU A 204 -13.97 -5.82 1.92
C LEU A 204 -13.67 -4.44 2.52
N GLY A 205 -12.98 -3.59 1.77
CA GLY A 205 -12.74 -2.20 2.15
C GLY A 205 -14.03 -1.43 2.36
N SER A 206 -14.96 -1.48 1.42
CA SER A 206 -16.25 -0.80 1.53
C SER A 206 -17.12 -1.31 2.69
N LEU A 207 -17.04 -2.60 2.99
CA LEU A 207 -17.72 -3.19 4.16
C LEU A 207 -17.09 -2.69 5.47
N LEU A 208 -15.76 -2.59 5.52
CA LEU A 208 -15.03 -2.06 6.67
C LEU A 208 -15.38 -0.57 6.91
N GLU A 209 -15.39 0.24 5.85
CA GLU A 209 -15.80 1.65 5.90
C GLU A 209 -17.20 1.81 6.47
N ARG A 210 -18.17 1.03 5.99
CA ARG A 210 -19.56 1.07 6.50
C ARG A 210 -19.59 0.73 7.98
N ARG A 211 -18.95 -0.37 8.41
CA ARG A 211 -18.97 -0.79 9.82
C ARG A 211 -18.37 0.26 10.76
N LEU A 212 -17.25 0.87 10.38
CA LEU A 212 -16.58 1.85 11.23
C LEU A 212 -17.31 3.20 11.26
N ARG A 213 -17.95 3.59 10.16
CA ARG A 213 -18.79 4.79 10.14
C ARG A 213 -19.98 4.68 11.10
N TYR A 214 -20.64 3.54 11.13
CA TYR A 214 -21.75 3.30 12.08
C TYR A 214 -21.29 3.21 13.54
N ALA A 215 -20.08 2.73 13.81
CA ALA A 215 -19.53 2.64 15.16
C ALA A 215 -19.03 3.98 15.72
N GLY A 216 -18.68 4.93 14.85
CA GLY A 216 -18.07 6.21 15.25
C GLY A 216 -19.03 7.37 15.45
N PHE A 217 -20.17 7.35 14.78
CA PHE A 217 -21.21 8.38 14.89
C PHE A 217 -22.55 7.66 14.90
N GLY A 218 -23.09 7.44 16.09
CA GLY A 218 -24.43 6.92 16.23
C GLY A 218 -25.43 7.86 15.54
N ALA A 219 -25.84 7.50 14.34
CA ALA A 219 -26.96 8.07 13.62
C ALA A 219 -28.00 7.00 13.43
#